data_5d2c30d5498487d4433969c1d344891f
#
_entry.id   5d2c30d5498487d4433969c1d344891f
#
_cell.length_a   1.000
_cell.length_b   1.000
_cell.length_c   1.000
_cell.angle_alpha   90.00
_cell.angle_beta   90.00
_cell.angle_gamma   90.00
#
_symmetry.space_group_name_H-M   'P 1'
#
loop_
_entity.id
_entity.type
_entity.pdbx_description
1 polymer ?
#
loop_
_entity_poly.entity_id
_entity_poly.type
_entity_poly.pdbx_seq_one_letter_code
_entity_poly.pdbx_strand_id
1 'polypeptide(L)'
;MFNSQDRQSNFGLLIMRLGLAAALLFHSLPILFAGSHKWQSVGTTLAFINLGVPDAILGFSILLLEALGAVSLMFGYFFRIACIILFLIFGLYFFNYFSIGYQTLMLWSAGLAAVFCGLIYVGPGRYSIAVKLEKK
;
A
#
# COMPACT_ATOMS: atom_id res chain seq x y z
N MET A 1 -1.59 -32.63 3.48
CA MET A 1 -1.00 -32.71 2.15
C MET A 1 -1.55 -31.58 1.29
N PHE A 2 -0.67 -30.78 0.67
CA PHE A 2 -1.11 -29.63 -0.10
C PHE A 2 -1.35 -30.00 -1.54
N ASN A 3 -2.52 -29.66 -2.02
CA ASN A 3 -2.92 -29.85 -3.41
C ASN A 3 -2.07 -28.94 -4.32
N SER A 4 -1.86 -29.34 -5.57
CA SER A 4 -1.15 -28.53 -6.56
C SER A 4 -1.78 -27.13 -6.72
N GLN A 5 -3.09 -27.04 -6.57
CA GLN A 5 -3.85 -25.81 -6.63
C GLN A 5 -3.46 -24.85 -5.50
N ASP A 6 -3.29 -25.37 -4.27
CA ASP A 6 -2.87 -24.57 -3.12
C ASP A 6 -1.46 -24.02 -3.31
N ARG A 7 -0.57 -24.82 -3.89
CA ARG A 7 0.80 -24.39 -4.17
C ARG A 7 0.82 -23.26 -5.20
N GLN A 8 0.04 -23.41 -6.27
CA GLN A 8 -0.04 -22.38 -7.31
C GLN A 8 -0.65 -21.09 -6.78
N SER A 9 -1.70 -21.20 -5.96
CA SER A 9 -2.34 -20.04 -5.34
C SER A 9 -1.38 -19.29 -4.41
N ASN A 10 -0.62 -20.00 -3.58
CA ASN A 10 0.34 -19.39 -2.67
C ASN A 10 1.51 -18.74 -3.42
N PHE A 11 1.94 -19.36 -4.50
CA PHE A 11 3.00 -18.80 -5.35
C PHE A 11 2.52 -17.54 -6.07
N GLY A 12 1.30 -17.57 -6.60
CA GLY A 12 0.68 -16.40 -7.23
C GLY A 12 0.56 -15.23 -6.24
N LEU A 13 0.14 -15.54 -5.02
CA LEU A 13 0.05 -14.54 -3.96
C LEU A 13 1.41 -13.94 -3.62
N LEU A 14 2.47 -14.74 -3.59
CA LEU A 14 3.84 -14.27 -3.38
C LEU A 14 4.25 -13.30 -4.50
N ILE A 15 3.99 -13.64 -5.75
CA ILE A 15 4.30 -12.78 -6.89
C ILE A 15 3.56 -11.44 -6.77
N MET A 16 2.27 -11.47 -6.43
CA MET A 16 1.47 -10.25 -6.23
C MET A 16 2.05 -9.38 -5.13
N ARG A 17 2.40 -9.98 -4.00
CA ARG A 17 2.98 -9.26 -2.85
C ARG A 17 4.29 -8.57 -3.23
N LEU A 18 5.18 -9.30 -3.89
CA LEU A 18 6.47 -8.75 -4.31
C LEU A 18 6.31 -7.66 -5.36
N GLY A 19 5.40 -7.87 -6.33
CA GLY A 19 5.12 -6.88 -7.36
C GLY A 19 4.54 -5.59 -6.80
N LEU A 20 3.56 -5.71 -5.91
CA LEU A 20 2.95 -4.55 -5.26
C LEU A 20 3.95 -3.82 -4.37
N ALA A 21 4.75 -4.56 -3.60
CA ALA A 21 5.78 -3.98 -2.74
C ALA A 21 6.81 -3.21 -3.57
N ALA A 22 7.27 -3.80 -4.66
CA ALA A 22 8.22 -3.14 -5.56
C ALA A 22 7.61 -1.86 -6.16
N ALA A 23 6.37 -1.93 -6.65
CA ALA A 23 5.70 -0.78 -7.22
C ALA A 23 5.56 0.37 -6.21
N LEU A 24 5.12 0.05 -4.99
CA LEU A 24 4.97 1.04 -3.93
C LEU A 24 6.31 1.65 -3.52
N LEU A 25 7.36 0.84 -3.39
CA LEU A 25 8.69 1.33 -3.05
C LEU A 25 9.26 2.22 -4.14
N PHE A 26 9.11 1.83 -5.40
CA PHE A 26 9.55 2.67 -6.52
C PHE A 26 8.76 3.96 -6.62
N HIS A 27 7.54 3.98 -6.13
CA HIS A 27 6.73 5.20 -6.06
C HIS A 27 7.13 6.09 -4.88
N SER A 28 7.23 5.52 -3.67
CA SER A 28 7.37 6.30 -2.44
C SER A 28 8.81 6.70 -2.11
N LEU A 29 9.79 5.81 -2.34
CA LEU A 29 11.18 6.09 -1.95
C LEU A 29 11.79 7.30 -2.67
N PRO A 30 11.67 7.44 -4.01
CA PRO A 30 12.22 8.63 -4.67
C PRO A 30 11.62 9.93 -4.13
N ILE A 31 10.34 9.94 -3.81
CA ILE A 31 9.67 11.13 -3.28
C ILE A 31 10.13 11.42 -1.85
N LEU A 32 10.32 10.38 -1.03
CA LEU A 32 10.83 10.53 0.33
C LEU A 32 12.23 11.17 0.34
N PHE A 33 13.08 10.78 -0.60
CA PHE A 33 14.44 11.32 -0.69
C PHE A 33 14.53 12.63 -1.46
N ALA A 34 13.45 13.04 -2.14
CA ALA A 34 13.44 14.27 -2.93
C ALA A 34 13.37 15.56 -2.09
N GLY A 35 12.94 15.46 -0.81
CA GLY A 35 12.90 16.59 0.10
C GLY A 35 11.49 17.14 0.37
N SER A 36 11.43 18.17 1.20
CA SER A 36 10.17 18.71 1.72
C SER A 36 9.24 19.27 0.63
N HIS A 37 9.78 19.74 -0.47
CA HIS A 37 8.98 20.26 -1.59
C HIS A 37 8.06 19.19 -2.16
N LYS A 38 8.59 17.97 -2.35
CA LYS A 38 7.81 16.83 -2.84
C LYS A 38 6.82 16.32 -1.79
N TRP A 39 7.22 16.34 -0.51
CA TRP A 39 6.31 15.95 0.57
C TRP A 39 5.10 16.88 0.64
N GLN A 40 5.32 18.18 0.46
CA GLN A 40 4.25 19.16 0.42
C GLN A 40 3.29 18.88 -0.73
N SER A 41 3.81 18.52 -1.89
CA SER A 41 2.98 18.16 -3.07
C SER A 41 2.07 16.96 -2.76
N VAL A 42 2.57 15.94 -2.08
CA VAL A 42 1.77 14.77 -1.68
C VAL A 42 0.75 15.18 -0.61
N GLY A 43 1.17 16.00 0.35
CA GLY A 43 0.29 16.46 1.44
C GLY A 43 -0.89 17.28 0.93
N THR A 44 -0.69 18.11 -0.10
CA THR A 44 -1.79 18.90 -0.68
C THR A 44 -2.88 18.02 -1.30
N THR A 45 -2.52 16.81 -1.73
CA THR A 45 -3.48 15.83 -2.24
C THR A 45 -4.51 15.44 -1.17
N LEU A 46 -4.12 15.52 0.09
CA LEU A 46 -4.97 15.15 1.23
C LEU A 46 -5.44 16.36 2.05
N ALA A 47 -5.19 17.58 1.55
CA ALA A 47 -5.56 18.81 2.25
C ALA A 47 -7.07 18.93 2.48
N PHE A 48 -7.89 18.20 1.72
CA PHE A 48 -9.34 18.23 1.87
C PHE A 48 -9.81 17.69 3.23
N ILE A 49 -8.97 16.90 3.92
CA ILE A 49 -9.29 16.35 5.24
C ILE A 49 -9.20 17.44 6.34
N ASN A 50 -8.40 18.47 6.10
CA ASN A 50 -8.24 19.63 6.99
C ASN A 50 -7.88 19.23 8.43
N LEU A 51 -6.79 18.47 8.56
CA LEU A 51 -6.31 18.00 9.86
C LEU A 51 -5.56 19.07 10.67
N GLY A 52 -5.35 20.27 10.11
CA GLY A 52 -4.60 21.32 10.77
C GLY A 52 -3.11 21.07 10.84
N VAL A 53 -2.60 20.13 10.06
CA VAL A 53 -1.18 19.74 10.01
C VAL A 53 -0.55 20.32 8.73
N PRO A 54 0.73 20.81 8.79
CA PRO A 54 1.40 21.28 7.57
C PRO A 54 1.43 20.19 6.50
N ASP A 55 1.24 20.60 5.25
CA ASP A 55 1.17 19.66 4.11
C ASP A 55 2.43 18.81 3.97
N ALA A 56 3.60 19.39 4.26
CA ALA A 56 4.88 18.66 4.18
C ALA A 56 4.93 17.50 5.18
N ILE A 57 4.46 17.72 6.40
CA ILE A 57 4.43 16.69 7.45
C ILE A 57 3.42 15.61 7.09
N LEU A 58 2.25 16.00 6.59
CA LEU A 58 1.21 15.08 6.17
C LEU A 58 1.71 14.20 5.01
N GLY A 59 2.32 14.80 4.00
CA GLY A 59 2.89 14.09 2.85
C GLY A 59 3.99 13.12 3.25
N PHE A 60 4.91 13.56 4.13
CA PHE A 60 5.97 12.69 4.64
C PHE A 60 5.39 11.50 5.40
N SER A 61 4.41 11.72 6.26
CA SER A 61 3.77 10.65 7.04
C SER A 61 3.12 9.60 6.13
N ILE A 62 2.42 10.05 5.10
CA ILE A 62 1.75 9.16 4.14
C ILE A 62 2.78 8.35 3.36
N LEU A 63 3.82 8.99 2.85
CA LEU A 63 4.89 8.32 2.11
C LEU A 63 5.62 7.30 2.98
N LEU A 64 5.85 7.63 4.24
CA LEU A 64 6.47 6.73 5.20
C LEU A 64 5.58 5.50 5.44
N LEU A 65 4.28 5.71 5.62
CA LEU A 65 3.33 4.60 5.78
C LEU A 65 3.27 3.72 4.53
N GLU A 66 3.32 4.30 3.34
CA GLU A 66 3.37 3.54 2.10
C GLU A 66 4.62 2.68 2.02
N ALA A 67 5.79 3.26 2.35
CA ALA A 67 7.06 2.53 2.31
C ALA A 67 7.09 1.40 3.33
N LEU A 68 6.64 1.66 4.57
CA LEU A 68 6.56 0.65 5.61
C LEU A 68 5.56 -0.45 5.25
N GLY A 69 4.42 -0.05 4.67
CA GLY A 69 3.41 -0.99 4.18
C GLY A 69 3.97 -1.89 3.07
N ALA A 70 4.75 -1.33 2.16
CA ALA A 70 5.39 -2.09 1.10
C ALA A 70 6.37 -3.13 1.63
N VAL A 71 7.18 -2.75 2.62
CA VAL A 71 8.11 -3.67 3.28
C VAL A 71 7.33 -4.79 4.00
N SER A 72 6.24 -4.43 4.68
CA SER A 72 5.37 -5.41 5.35
C SER A 72 4.76 -6.38 4.35
N LEU A 73 4.35 -5.91 3.17
CA LEU A 73 3.83 -6.77 2.11
C LEU A 73 4.90 -7.73 1.61
N MET A 74 6.13 -7.23 1.42
CA MET A 74 7.24 -8.03 0.91
C MET A 74 7.53 -9.22 1.83
N PHE A 75 7.63 -8.97 3.13
CA PHE A 75 7.96 -10.01 4.11
C PHE A 75 6.72 -10.77 4.62
N GLY A 76 5.52 -10.23 4.41
CA GLY A 76 4.29 -10.82 4.94
C GLY A 76 4.11 -10.66 6.43
N TYR A 77 4.89 -9.80 7.08
CA TYR A 77 4.78 -9.51 8.51
C TYR A 77 3.79 -8.35 8.71
N PHE A 78 2.86 -8.50 9.66
CA PHE A 78 1.74 -7.55 9.87
C PHE A 78 0.97 -7.28 8.57
N PHE A 79 0.81 -8.29 7.74
CA PHE A 79 0.30 -8.18 6.38
C PHE A 79 -1.09 -7.53 6.34
N ARG A 80 -2.01 -7.99 7.19
CA ARG A 80 -3.39 -7.47 7.19
C ARG A 80 -3.45 -6.03 7.61
N ILE A 81 -2.67 -5.64 8.64
CA ILE A 81 -2.61 -4.26 9.12
C ILE A 81 -2.07 -3.36 8.01
N ALA A 82 -1.00 -3.78 7.34
CA ALA A 82 -0.42 -3.05 6.22
C ALA A 82 -1.43 -2.87 5.09
N CYS A 83 -2.17 -3.91 4.74
CA CYS A 83 -3.20 -3.85 3.71
C CYS A 83 -4.33 -2.90 4.07
N ILE A 84 -4.76 -2.88 5.34
CA ILE A 84 -5.80 -1.95 5.81
C ILE A 84 -5.30 -0.51 5.67
N ILE A 85 -4.08 -0.22 6.11
CA ILE A 85 -3.50 1.11 6.03
C ILE A 85 -3.39 1.56 4.57
N LEU A 86 -2.87 0.69 3.70
CA LEU A 86 -2.72 1.00 2.28
C LEU A 86 -4.08 1.18 1.60
N PHE A 87 -5.06 0.37 1.96
CA PHE A 87 -6.43 0.52 1.46
C PHE A 87 -6.99 1.91 1.80
N LEU A 88 -6.81 2.36 3.04
CA LEU A 88 -7.28 3.67 3.48
C LEU A 88 -6.54 4.79 2.74
N ILE A 89 -5.23 4.69 2.58
CA ILE A 89 -4.42 5.69 1.86
C ILE A 89 -4.90 5.83 0.42
N PHE A 90 -5.04 4.72 -0.29
CA PHE A 90 -5.48 4.76 -1.70
C PHE A 90 -6.94 5.15 -1.84
N GLY A 91 -7.77 4.84 -0.84
CA GLY A 91 -9.14 5.33 -0.78
C GLY A 91 -9.19 6.86 -0.69
N LEU A 92 -8.32 7.45 0.13
CA LEU A 92 -8.22 8.91 0.24
C LEU A 92 -7.74 9.52 -1.08
N TYR A 93 -6.75 8.91 -1.74
CA TYR A 93 -6.31 9.36 -3.06
C TYR A 93 -7.44 9.29 -4.09
N PHE A 94 -8.23 8.23 -4.05
CA PHE A 94 -9.39 8.07 -4.93
C PHE A 94 -10.36 9.25 -4.77
N PHE A 95 -10.72 9.59 -3.53
CA PHE A 95 -11.64 10.69 -3.26
C PHE A 95 -11.08 12.02 -3.76
N ASN A 96 -9.78 12.26 -3.56
CA ASN A 96 -9.15 13.48 -4.02
C ASN A 96 -9.17 13.58 -5.54
N TYR A 97 -8.78 12.52 -6.25
CA TYR A 97 -8.74 12.51 -7.70
C TYR A 97 -10.15 12.57 -8.31
N PHE A 98 -11.12 11.96 -7.65
CA PHE A 98 -12.53 12.07 -8.05
C PHE A 98 -13.01 13.52 -7.98
N SER A 99 -12.65 14.22 -6.91
CA SER A 99 -13.01 15.61 -6.69
C SER A 99 -12.39 16.56 -7.72
N ILE A 100 -11.13 16.29 -8.11
CA ILE A 100 -10.39 17.12 -9.07
C ILE A 100 -10.75 16.78 -10.52
N GLY A 101 -11.19 15.55 -10.79
CA GLY A 101 -11.55 15.09 -12.13
C GLY A 101 -10.46 14.36 -12.89
N TYR A 102 -9.38 13.93 -12.22
CA TYR A 102 -8.31 13.15 -12.85
C TYR A 102 -8.73 11.67 -12.93
N GLN A 103 -9.36 11.29 -14.03
CA GLN A 103 -9.92 9.95 -14.21
C GLN A 103 -8.87 8.84 -14.17
N THR A 104 -7.72 9.04 -14.80
CA THR A 104 -6.66 8.03 -14.84
C THR A 104 -6.13 7.69 -13.45
N LEU A 105 -5.79 8.71 -12.66
CA LEU A 105 -5.28 8.54 -11.31
C LEU A 105 -6.37 8.00 -10.36
N MET A 106 -7.61 8.43 -10.59
CA MET A 106 -8.77 7.93 -9.83
C MET A 106 -8.93 6.41 -10.03
N LEU A 107 -8.88 5.95 -11.27
CA LEU A 107 -9.02 4.54 -11.60
C LEU A 107 -7.85 3.71 -11.06
N TRP A 108 -6.63 4.24 -11.14
CA TRP A 108 -5.46 3.58 -10.54
C TRP A 108 -5.61 3.41 -9.03
N SER A 109 -6.02 4.47 -8.34
CA SER A 109 -6.23 4.43 -6.89
C SER A 109 -7.35 3.45 -6.52
N ALA A 110 -8.44 3.45 -7.27
CA ALA A 110 -9.54 2.52 -7.06
C ALA A 110 -9.10 1.07 -7.25
N GLY A 111 -8.33 0.80 -8.30
CA GLY A 111 -7.80 -0.54 -8.58
C GLY A 111 -6.90 -1.05 -7.47
N LEU A 112 -5.96 -0.21 -7.00
CA LEU A 112 -5.07 -0.57 -5.90
C LEU A 112 -5.83 -0.76 -4.60
N ALA A 113 -6.81 0.10 -4.30
CA ALA A 113 -7.65 -0.05 -3.12
C ALA A 113 -8.42 -1.37 -3.15
N ALA A 114 -8.95 -1.76 -4.31
CA ALA A 114 -9.66 -3.03 -4.47
C ALA A 114 -8.72 -4.23 -4.25
N VAL A 115 -7.49 -4.15 -4.77
CA VAL A 115 -6.49 -5.20 -4.57
C VAL A 115 -6.15 -5.36 -3.10
N PHE A 116 -5.90 -4.26 -2.39
CA PHE A 116 -5.60 -4.31 -0.96
C PHE A 116 -6.78 -4.83 -0.13
N CYS A 117 -8.00 -4.45 -0.50
CA CYS A 117 -9.22 -4.98 0.13
C CYS A 117 -9.29 -6.49 -0.01
N GLY A 118 -9.05 -7.02 -1.21
CA GLY A 118 -9.00 -8.45 -1.47
C GLY A 118 -7.92 -9.16 -0.67
N LEU A 119 -6.74 -8.56 -0.57
CA LEU A 119 -5.61 -9.12 0.18
C LEU A 119 -5.88 -9.19 1.69
N ILE A 120 -6.69 -8.28 2.23
CA ILE A 120 -7.09 -8.35 3.65
C ILE A 120 -7.79 -9.68 3.95
N TYR A 121 -8.66 -10.11 3.05
CA TYR A 121 -9.41 -11.36 3.21
C TYR A 121 -8.56 -12.59 2.92
N VAL A 122 -7.72 -12.54 1.89
CA VAL A 122 -6.87 -13.68 1.50
C VAL A 122 -5.77 -13.93 2.54
N GLY A 123 -5.19 -12.87 3.09
CA GLY A 123 -4.09 -12.97 4.05
C GLY A 123 -2.72 -13.09 3.37
N PRO A 124 -1.65 -13.29 4.19
CA PRO A 124 -0.27 -13.21 3.67
C PRO A 124 0.18 -14.40 2.84
N GLY A 125 -0.53 -15.52 2.91
CA GLY A 125 -0.14 -16.74 2.21
C GLY A 125 0.93 -17.53 2.96
N ARG A 126 1.28 -18.67 2.42
CA ARG A 126 2.17 -19.65 3.06
C ARG A 126 3.64 -19.22 3.09
N TYR A 127 4.06 -18.40 2.13
CA TYR A 127 5.45 -17.98 1.99
C TYR A 127 5.77 -16.71 2.81
N SER A 128 4.91 -16.36 3.79
CA SER A 128 5.15 -15.20 4.63
C SER A 128 6.01 -15.53 5.84
N ILE A 129 6.74 -14.54 6.35
CA ILE A 129 7.54 -14.67 7.57
C ILE A 129 6.65 -14.93 8.78
N ALA A 130 5.44 -14.32 8.82
CA ALA A 130 4.49 -14.52 9.90
C ALA A 130 4.12 -15.99 10.08
N VAL A 131 3.86 -16.71 8.98
CA VAL A 131 3.54 -18.14 9.02
C VAL A 131 4.74 -18.96 9.50
N LYS A 132 5.95 -18.58 9.09
CA LYS A 132 7.18 -19.25 9.54
C LYS A 132 7.42 -19.08 11.03
N LEU A 133 7.11 -17.92 11.58
CA LEU A 133 7.26 -17.63 13.01
C LEU A 133 6.24 -18.41 13.85
N GLU A 134 5.03 -18.59 13.38
CA GLU A 134 3.99 -19.35 14.08
C GLU A 134 4.34 -20.84 14.21
N LYS A 135 5.15 -21.37 13.29
CA LYS A 135 5.54 -22.79 13.30
C LYS A 135 6.72 -23.10 14.22
N LYS A 136 7.34 -22.10 14.83
CA LYS A 136 8.38 -22.29 15.84
C LYS A 136 7.79 -22.24 17.23
#